data_f28056f1ba48b84bcec6b75209af685c
#
_entry.id   f28056f1ba48b84bcec6b75209af685c
#
_cell.length_a   1.000
_cell.length_b   1.000
_cell.length_c   1.000
_cell.angle_alpha   90.00
_cell.angle_beta   90.00
_cell.angle_gamma   90.00
#
_symmetry.space_group_name_H-M   'P 1'
#
loop_
_entity.id
_entity.type
_entity.pdbx_description
1 polymer ?
#
loop_
_entity_poly.entity_id
_entity_poly.type
_entity_poly.pdbx_seq_one_letter_code
_entity_poly.pdbx_strand_id
1 'polypeptide(L)'
;MNIYIDESGSINNHDAQRVPYFVVAMIHVTNKEKLKRAYKRFVAANLDRLRELDCDRVDQKTGKVVRPGGKMFVNGKFHELKGNQFDREMKKKFVNYFSKGPYFEIYYIRIKNGRLSDTFCQNTARVFNYNVCLSLSYFFSKGFLPDEPCNLQLDERNEKTETKYFLENYLNTQLTMSGTVSGPFTVQYFDSSCNQFIQIADVFANLYYSQLQTLCYNDEIKKLEDVGMLKFIFDFPL
;
A
#
# COMPACT_ATOMS: atom_id res chain seq x y z
N MET A 1 -3.61 -14.19 -11.03
CA MET A 1 -3.64 -13.68 -9.63
C MET A 1 -4.12 -12.24 -9.55
N ASN A 2 -4.46 -11.76 -8.34
CA ASN A 2 -4.82 -10.35 -8.13
C ASN A 2 -3.92 -9.75 -7.05
N ILE A 3 -3.32 -8.60 -7.38
CA ILE A 3 -2.48 -7.82 -6.47
C ILE A 3 -3.09 -6.42 -6.34
N TYR A 4 -3.34 -6.00 -5.10
CA TYR A 4 -3.88 -4.69 -4.75
C TYR A 4 -2.77 -3.82 -4.21
N ILE A 5 -2.69 -2.60 -4.70
CA ILE A 5 -1.53 -1.72 -4.47
C ILE A 5 -2.02 -0.37 -3.95
N ASP A 6 -1.40 0.09 -2.87
CA ASP A 6 -1.50 1.47 -2.41
C ASP A 6 -0.16 1.92 -1.80
N GLU A 7 0.02 3.24 -1.62
CA GLU A 7 1.27 3.79 -1.15
C GLU A 7 1.11 4.73 0.03
N SER A 8 2.24 5.03 0.69
CA SER A 8 2.33 6.02 1.75
C SER A 8 3.65 6.79 1.69
N GLY A 9 3.57 8.08 1.96
CA GLY A 9 4.66 9.02 1.80
C GLY A 9 4.61 9.74 0.44
N SER A 10 5.74 10.28 0.02
CA SER A 10 5.90 10.93 -1.29
C SER A 10 7.29 10.66 -1.84
N ILE A 11 7.41 10.57 -3.16
CA ILE A 11 8.71 10.53 -3.86
C ILE A 11 9.23 11.96 -3.91
N ASN A 12 10.24 12.27 -3.08
CA ASN A 12 10.82 13.59 -2.97
C ASN A 12 12.23 13.52 -2.38
N ASN A 13 13.24 13.76 -3.20
CA ASN A 13 14.64 13.76 -2.74
C ASN A 13 15.07 15.10 -2.10
N HIS A 14 14.41 16.21 -2.43
CA HIS A 14 14.74 17.53 -1.86
C HIS A 14 14.37 17.67 -0.39
N ASP A 15 13.34 16.96 0.07
CA ASP A 15 12.88 16.96 1.46
C ASP A 15 13.11 15.60 2.15
N ALA A 16 14.17 14.91 1.75
CA ALA A 16 14.47 13.54 2.20
C ALA A 16 14.77 13.45 3.71
N GLN A 17 15.16 14.55 4.37
CA GLN A 17 15.32 14.58 5.83
C GLN A 17 13.96 14.49 6.54
N ARG A 18 12.93 15.11 6.00
CA ARG A 18 11.58 15.12 6.57
C ARG A 18 10.74 13.94 6.09
N VAL A 19 10.91 13.54 4.83
CA VAL A 19 10.21 12.42 4.20
C VAL A 19 11.25 11.44 3.67
N PRO A 20 11.90 10.64 4.54
CA PRO A 20 13.03 9.80 4.15
C PRO A 20 12.65 8.64 3.24
N TYR A 21 11.38 8.22 3.27
CA TYR A 21 10.90 7.05 2.56
C TYR A 21 9.61 7.33 1.79
N PHE A 22 9.45 6.59 0.69
CA PHE A 22 8.18 6.33 0.04
C PHE A 22 7.95 4.80 0.07
N VAL A 23 6.76 4.38 0.47
CA VAL A 23 6.41 2.97 0.65
C VAL A 23 5.27 2.61 -0.27
N VAL A 24 5.40 1.48 -0.95
CA VAL A 24 4.29 0.84 -1.67
C VAL A 24 3.98 -0.48 -0.99
N ALA A 25 2.72 -0.73 -0.65
CA ALA A 25 2.23 -2.03 -0.20
C ALA A 25 1.53 -2.75 -1.35
N MET A 26 1.93 -3.99 -1.60
CA MET A 26 1.35 -4.88 -2.58
C MET A 26 0.72 -6.06 -1.84
N ILE A 27 -0.59 -6.22 -1.97
CA ILE A 27 -1.37 -7.27 -1.30
C ILE A 27 -1.79 -8.32 -2.33
N HIS A 28 -1.12 -9.46 -2.32
CA HIS A 28 -1.50 -10.63 -3.12
C HIS A 28 -2.62 -11.39 -2.41
N VAL A 29 -3.83 -11.35 -2.95
CA VAL A 29 -5.00 -11.97 -2.31
C VAL A 29 -5.11 -13.43 -2.70
N THR A 30 -4.91 -14.32 -1.72
CA THR A 30 -4.99 -15.78 -1.87
C THR A 30 -6.40 -16.34 -1.67
N ASN A 31 -7.25 -15.64 -0.88
CA ASN A 31 -8.64 -16.02 -0.66
C ASN A 31 -9.58 -14.82 -0.59
N LYS A 32 -10.08 -14.41 -1.75
CA LYS A 32 -10.91 -13.21 -1.93
C LYS A 32 -12.17 -13.22 -1.06
N GLU A 33 -12.89 -14.31 -1.02
CA GLU A 33 -14.16 -14.40 -0.29
C GLU A 33 -13.97 -14.36 1.23
N LYS A 34 -12.96 -15.04 1.74
CA LYS A 34 -12.64 -14.99 3.18
C LYS A 34 -12.15 -13.60 3.58
N LEU A 35 -11.28 -12.99 2.78
CA LEU A 35 -10.79 -11.63 3.04
C LEU A 35 -11.92 -10.60 3.01
N LYS A 36 -12.84 -10.68 2.04
CA LYS A 36 -14.02 -9.82 1.97
C LYS A 36 -14.90 -9.91 3.22
N ARG A 37 -15.13 -11.14 3.71
CA ARG A 37 -15.88 -11.35 4.95
C ARG A 37 -15.11 -10.84 6.18
N ALA A 38 -13.81 -11.06 6.26
CA ALA A 38 -12.97 -10.57 7.33
C ALA A 38 -12.97 -9.04 7.38
N TYR A 39 -12.83 -8.37 6.24
CA TYR A 39 -12.92 -6.92 6.14
C TYR A 39 -14.25 -6.38 6.68
N LYS A 40 -15.38 -6.91 6.19
CA LYS A 40 -16.72 -6.47 6.65
C LYS A 40 -16.91 -6.66 8.16
N ARG A 41 -16.43 -7.78 8.71
CA ARG A 41 -16.50 -8.05 10.16
C ARG A 41 -15.62 -7.09 10.96
N PHE A 42 -14.41 -6.79 10.46
CA PHE A 42 -13.53 -5.83 11.11
C PHE A 42 -14.15 -4.44 11.17
N VAL A 43 -14.70 -3.95 10.06
CA VAL A 43 -15.36 -2.64 9.99
C VAL A 43 -16.56 -2.61 10.94
N ALA A 44 -17.45 -3.61 10.88
CA ALA A 44 -18.64 -3.67 11.72
C ALA A 44 -18.28 -3.70 13.23
N ALA A 45 -17.28 -4.48 13.61
CA ALA A 45 -16.85 -4.60 15.00
C ALA A 45 -16.12 -3.36 15.56
N ASN A 46 -15.72 -2.42 14.68
CA ASN A 46 -14.97 -1.24 15.08
C ASN A 46 -15.63 0.08 14.61
N LEU A 47 -16.90 0.03 14.19
CA LEU A 47 -17.55 1.14 13.49
C LEU A 47 -17.53 2.44 14.32
N ASP A 48 -17.85 2.37 15.61
CA ASP A 48 -17.88 3.55 16.49
C ASP A 48 -16.47 4.10 16.71
N ARG A 49 -15.50 3.21 16.92
CA ARG A 49 -14.10 3.64 17.08
C ARG A 49 -13.54 4.26 15.81
N LEU A 50 -13.88 3.74 14.63
CA LEU A 50 -13.49 4.33 13.35
C LEU A 50 -14.10 5.73 13.17
N ARG A 51 -15.35 5.93 13.63
CA ARG A 51 -16.00 7.24 13.62
C ARG A 51 -15.31 8.25 14.54
N GLU A 52 -14.91 7.84 15.74
CA GLU A 52 -14.13 8.67 16.64
C GLU A 52 -12.76 9.06 16.07
N LEU A 53 -12.13 8.17 15.33
CA LEU A 53 -10.82 8.42 14.69
C LEU A 53 -10.91 9.31 13.45
N ASP A 54 -12.08 9.43 12.85
CA ASP A 54 -12.31 10.23 11.63
C ASP A 54 -12.56 11.71 11.96
N CYS A 55 -11.72 12.29 12.80
CA CYS A 55 -11.74 13.68 13.21
C CYS A 55 -10.47 14.41 12.78
N ASP A 56 -10.54 15.75 12.75
CA ASP A 56 -9.37 16.59 12.53
C ASP A 56 -8.33 16.34 13.61
N ARG A 57 -7.09 16.12 13.20
CA ARG A 57 -5.95 16.17 14.12
C ARG A 57 -5.32 17.55 14.08
N VAL A 58 -5.30 18.17 15.24
CA VAL A 58 -4.79 19.53 15.41
C VAL A 58 -3.45 19.46 16.14
N ASP A 59 -2.46 20.20 15.65
CA ASP A 59 -1.21 20.42 16.35
C ASP A 59 -1.48 21.27 17.60
N GLN A 60 -1.17 20.73 18.77
CA GLN A 60 -1.48 21.39 20.05
C GLN A 60 -0.71 22.68 20.27
N LYS A 61 0.45 22.87 19.60
CA LYS A 61 1.27 24.08 19.75
C LYS A 61 0.81 25.20 18.82
N THR A 62 0.41 24.84 17.62
CA THR A 62 0.08 25.82 16.57
C THR A 62 -1.41 26.01 16.33
N GLY A 63 -2.27 25.12 16.86
CA GLY A 63 -3.70 25.11 16.59
C GLY A 63 -4.09 24.77 15.15
N LYS A 64 -3.12 24.41 14.29
CA LYS A 64 -3.38 24.10 12.87
C LYS A 64 -3.80 22.65 12.69
N VAL A 65 -4.75 22.43 11.79
CA VAL A 65 -5.12 21.07 11.37
C VAL A 65 -3.94 20.48 10.59
N VAL A 66 -3.30 19.45 11.16
CA VAL A 66 -2.20 18.72 10.53
C VAL A 66 -2.70 17.52 9.70
N ARG A 67 -3.90 17.06 10.01
CA ARG A 67 -4.59 16.01 9.24
C ARG A 67 -6.10 16.21 9.34
N PRO A 68 -6.78 16.46 8.22
CA PRO A 68 -8.24 16.61 8.20
C PRO A 68 -8.93 15.25 8.40
N GLY A 69 -10.03 15.25 9.16
CA GLY A 69 -10.97 14.15 9.30
C GLY A 69 -11.98 14.06 8.17
N GLY A 70 -13.09 13.33 8.40
CA GLY A 70 -14.18 13.19 7.45
C GLY A 70 -13.85 12.38 6.20
N LYS A 71 -12.83 11.51 6.28
CA LYS A 71 -12.39 10.67 5.14
C LYS A 71 -12.98 9.26 5.18
N MET A 72 -13.24 8.75 6.39
CA MET A 72 -13.78 7.40 6.55
C MET A 72 -15.32 7.39 6.59
N PHE A 73 -15.93 8.53 6.87
CA PHE A 73 -17.39 8.66 6.92
C PHE A 73 -17.87 9.84 6.08
N VAL A 74 -18.86 9.61 5.21
CA VAL A 74 -19.51 10.64 4.39
C VAL A 74 -21.00 10.64 4.75
N ASN A 75 -21.53 11.81 5.11
CA ASN A 75 -22.94 11.95 5.55
C ASN A 75 -23.33 10.95 6.68
N GLY A 76 -22.43 10.71 7.62
CA GLY A 76 -22.61 9.80 8.74
C GLY A 76 -22.55 8.31 8.40
N LYS A 77 -22.38 7.93 7.14
CA LYS A 77 -22.23 6.54 6.70
C LYS A 77 -20.78 6.20 6.49
N PHE A 78 -20.38 4.98 6.86
CA PHE A 78 -19.06 4.47 6.56
C PHE A 78 -18.82 4.43 5.05
N HIS A 79 -17.71 4.97 4.62
CA HIS A 79 -17.31 5.11 3.23
C HIS A 79 -16.11 4.22 2.89
N GLU A 80 -14.99 4.43 3.58
CA GLU A 80 -13.76 3.67 3.36
C GLU A 80 -12.88 3.61 4.63
N LEU A 81 -11.94 2.66 4.69
CA LEU A 81 -10.84 2.72 5.66
C LEU A 81 -9.74 3.64 5.13
N LYS A 82 -9.14 4.42 6.04
CA LYS A 82 -7.94 5.23 5.75
C LYS A 82 -6.88 4.98 6.81
N GLY A 83 -5.76 4.38 6.42
CA GLY A 83 -4.66 4.03 7.31
C GLY A 83 -4.05 5.23 8.03
N ASN A 84 -4.06 6.39 7.38
CA ASN A 84 -3.59 7.64 7.99
C ASN A 84 -4.53 8.18 9.08
N GLN A 85 -5.78 7.75 9.15
CA GLN A 85 -6.71 8.10 10.24
C GLN A 85 -6.54 7.19 11.45
N PHE A 86 -5.96 6.01 11.27
CA PHE A 86 -5.75 5.09 12.37
C PHE A 86 -4.71 5.62 13.37
N ASP A 87 -5.06 5.54 14.65
CA ASP A 87 -4.08 5.70 15.72
C ASP A 87 -3.26 4.41 15.90
N ARG A 88 -2.33 4.44 16.88
CA ARG A 88 -1.45 3.31 17.17
C ARG A 88 -2.24 2.06 17.55
N GLU A 89 -3.25 2.20 18.38
CA GLU A 89 -4.05 1.07 18.89
C GLU A 89 -4.90 0.45 17.78
N MET A 90 -5.48 1.26 16.91
CA MET A 90 -6.26 0.75 15.77
C MET A 90 -5.37 0.03 14.76
N LYS A 91 -4.14 0.53 14.49
CA LYS A 91 -3.17 -0.17 13.64
C LYS A 91 -2.78 -1.53 14.22
N LYS A 92 -2.48 -1.59 15.52
CA LYS A 92 -2.20 -2.86 16.23
C LYS A 92 -3.39 -3.82 16.14
N LYS A 93 -4.59 -3.31 16.40
CA LYS A 93 -5.82 -4.10 16.32
C LYS A 93 -6.05 -4.65 14.92
N PHE A 94 -5.77 -3.85 13.88
CA PHE A 94 -5.86 -4.24 12.48
C PHE A 94 -4.91 -5.39 12.16
N VAL A 95 -3.62 -5.25 12.50
CA VAL A 95 -2.62 -6.32 12.32
C VAL A 95 -3.02 -7.58 13.07
N ASN A 96 -3.39 -7.44 14.36
CA ASN A 96 -3.80 -8.57 15.19
C ASN A 96 -5.03 -9.31 14.67
N TYR A 97 -5.93 -8.60 14.02
CA TYR A 97 -7.12 -9.20 13.43
C TYR A 97 -6.80 -9.97 12.14
N PHE A 98 -6.11 -9.32 11.21
CA PHE A 98 -5.85 -9.91 9.89
C PHE A 98 -4.75 -10.98 9.92
N SER A 99 -3.81 -10.94 10.86
CA SER A 99 -2.78 -11.98 11.03
C SER A 99 -3.32 -13.34 11.50
N LYS A 100 -4.60 -13.44 11.88
CA LYS A 100 -5.23 -14.71 12.29
C LYS A 100 -5.60 -15.62 11.12
N GLY A 101 -5.58 -15.11 9.89
CA GLY A 101 -5.97 -15.91 8.73
C GLY A 101 -5.15 -15.56 7.48
N PRO A 102 -4.56 -16.58 6.81
CA PRO A 102 -3.71 -16.38 5.64
C PRO A 102 -4.57 -16.13 4.39
N TYR A 103 -5.25 -14.98 4.32
CA TYR A 103 -6.12 -14.66 3.20
C TYR A 103 -5.41 -13.88 2.10
N PHE A 104 -4.22 -13.38 2.40
CA PHE A 104 -3.37 -12.60 1.50
C PHE A 104 -1.92 -12.61 1.99
N GLU A 105 -1.02 -12.21 1.11
CA GLU A 105 0.40 -12.01 1.34
C GLU A 105 0.76 -10.55 1.11
N ILE A 106 1.74 -10.05 1.85
CA ILE A 106 2.18 -8.65 1.80
C ILE A 106 3.60 -8.61 1.23
N TYR A 107 3.79 -7.73 0.27
CA TYR A 107 5.08 -7.35 -0.28
C TYR A 107 5.22 -5.83 -0.15
N TYR A 108 6.35 -5.36 0.31
CA TYR A 108 6.64 -3.93 0.37
C TYR A 108 7.71 -3.54 -0.63
N ILE A 109 7.56 -2.35 -1.20
CA ILE A 109 8.64 -1.63 -1.85
C ILE A 109 8.96 -0.44 -0.95
N ARG A 110 10.25 -0.34 -0.53
CA ARG A 110 10.75 0.76 0.28
C ARG A 110 11.72 1.59 -0.54
N ILE A 111 11.30 2.79 -0.93
CA ILE A 111 12.12 3.73 -1.68
C ILE A 111 12.77 4.72 -0.73
N LYS A 112 14.12 4.82 -0.79
CA LYS A 112 14.92 5.73 0.03
C LYS A 112 15.11 7.06 -0.70
N ASN A 113 14.31 8.06 -0.36
CA ASN A 113 14.29 9.36 -1.04
C ASN A 113 15.66 10.04 -1.10
N GLY A 114 16.43 10.01 -0.03
CA GLY A 114 17.76 10.62 0.02
C GLY A 114 18.82 9.97 -0.87
N ARG A 115 18.51 8.84 -1.50
CA ARG A 115 19.39 8.15 -2.46
C ARG A 115 18.95 8.31 -3.92
N LEU A 116 17.83 9.01 -4.16
CA LEU A 116 17.33 9.27 -5.50
C LEU A 116 18.03 10.50 -6.09
N SER A 117 18.32 10.48 -7.40
CA SER A 117 18.82 11.65 -8.12
C SER A 117 17.66 12.61 -8.47
N ASP A 118 17.97 13.89 -8.60
CA ASP A 118 17.00 14.92 -9.03
C ASP A 118 16.35 14.58 -10.36
N THR A 119 17.16 14.15 -11.33
CA THR A 119 16.69 13.75 -12.66
C THR A 119 15.68 12.60 -12.60
N PHE A 120 15.89 11.63 -11.68
CA PHE A 120 14.99 10.52 -11.51
C PHE A 120 13.66 10.96 -10.85
N CYS A 121 13.72 11.92 -9.92
CA CYS A 121 12.56 12.45 -9.22
C CYS A 121 11.70 13.44 -10.04
N GLN A 122 12.18 13.92 -11.19
CA GLN A 122 11.41 14.84 -12.04
C GLN A 122 10.06 14.26 -12.51
N ASN A 123 9.97 12.93 -12.62
CA ASN A 123 8.74 12.24 -12.98
C ASN A 123 8.43 11.13 -11.96
N THR A 124 7.67 11.48 -10.93
CA THR A 124 7.31 10.56 -9.84
C THR A 124 6.55 9.31 -10.31
N ALA A 125 5.72 9.44 -11.36
CA ALA A 125 5.01 8.31 -11.94
C ALA A 125 5.97 7.32 -12.61
N ARG A 126 7.02 7.83 -13.29
CA ARG A 126 8.08 6.96 -13.83
C ARG A 126 8.83 6.23 -12.73
N VAL A 127 9.15 6.92 -11.63
CA VAL A 127 9.81 6.30 -10.46
C VAL A 127 8.94 5.19 -9.90
N PHE A 128 7.64 5.46 -9.73
CA PHE A 128 6.69 4.46 -9.25
C PHE A 128 6.63 3.23 -10.17
N ASN A 129 6.36 3.45 -11.47
CA ASN A 129 6.23 2.36 -12.45
C ASN A 129 7.51 1.53 -12.56
N TYR A 130 8.68 2.19 -12.56
CA TYR A 130 9.98 1.52 -12.57
C TYR A 130 10.15 0.61 -11.34
N ASN A 131 9.86 1.10 -10.15
CA ASN A 131 10.02 0.32 -8.93
C ASN A 131 9.01 -0.82 -8.83
N VAL A 132 7.77 -0.64 -9.28
CA VAL A 132 6.78 -1.72 -9.37
C VAL A 132 7.28 -2.80 -10.33
N CYS A 133 7.78 -2.42 -11.52
CA CYS A 133 8.32 -3.38 -12.49
C CYS A 133 9.52 -4.13 -11.93
N LEU A 134 10.49 -3.42 -11.34
CA LEU A 134 11.71 -4.01 -10.80
C LEU A 134 11.42 -4.98 -9.65
N SER A 135 10.52 -4.60 -8.74
CA SER A 135 10.12 -5.46 -7.62
C SER A 135 9.37 -6.70 -8.09
N LEU A 136 8.42 -6.56 -9.03
CA LEU A 136 7.72 -7.71 -9.61
C LEU A 136 8.68 -8.66 -10.32
N SER A 137 9.62 -8.13 -11.14
CA SER A 137 10.67 -8.94 -11.77
C SER A 137 11.43 -9.76 -10.74
N TYR A 138 11.82 -9.13 -9.62
CA TYR A 138 12.50 -9.81 -8.54
C TYR A 138 11.62 -10.88 -7.88
N PHE A 139 10.35 -10.57 -7.57
CA PHE A 139 9.45 -11.51 -6.90
C PHE A 139 9.16 -12.75 -7.75
N PHE A 140 8.95 -12.58 -9.05
CA PHE A 140 8.78 -13.70 -9.98
C PHE A 140 10.07 -14.52 -10.12
N SER A 141 11.22 -13.86 -10.32
CA SER A 141 12.51 -14.56 -10.50
C SER A 141 12.93 -15.37 -9.26
N LYS A 142 12.47 -14.98 -8.06
CA LYS A 142 12.71 -15.70 -6.80
C LYS A 142 11.61 -16.68 -6.42
N GLY A 143 10.57 -16.82 -7.24
CA GLY A 143 9.43 -17.70 -6.97
C GLY A 143 8.57 -17.27 -5.79
N PHE A 144 8.61 -16.00 -5.40
CA PHE A 144 7.72 -15.46 -4.36
C PHE A 144 6.28 -15.31 -4.88
N LEU A 145 6.11 -15.01 -6.16
CA LEU A 145 4.83 -14.96 -6.84
C LEU A 145 4.73 -16.10 -7.88
N PRO A 146 3.54 -16.71 -8.04
CA PRO A 146 3.31 -17.74 -9.04
C PRO A 146 3.35 -17.15 -10.45
N ASP A 147 3.93 -17.87 -11.41
CA ASP A 147 3.97 -17.46 -12.82
C ASP A 147 2.62 -17.68 -13.50
N GLU A 148 1.71 -16.74 -13.33
CA GLU A 148 0.36 -16.74 -13.91
C GLU A 148 -0.07 -15.31 -14.28
N PRO A 149 -1.12 -15.13 -15.13
CA PRO A 149 -1.66 -13.82 -15.46
C PRO A 149 -1.94 -12.98 -14.22
N CYS A 150 -1.47 -11.73 -14.21
CA CYS A 150 -1.48 -10.85 -13.05
C CYS A 150 -2.34 -9.60 -13.28
N ASN A 151 -3.36 -9.42 -12.45
CA ASN A 151 -4.19 -8.22 -12.45
C ASN A 151 -3.78 -7.32 -11.28
N LEU A 152 -3.20 -6.17 -11.59
CA LEU A 152 -2.85 -5.13 -10.62
C LEU A 152 -4.03 -4.17 -10.47
N GLN A 153 -4.42 -3.90 -9.23
CA GLN A 153 -5.49 -2.96 -8.89
C GLN A 153 -4.93 -1.87 -7.98
N LEU A 154 -5.01 -0.62 -8.44
CA LEU A 154 -4.42 0.55 -7.80
C LEU A 154 -5.49 1.60 -7.47
N ASP A 155 -5.20 2.48 -6.49
CA ASP A 155 -6.02 3.68 -6.25
C ASP A 155 -5.91 4.64 -7.45
N GLU A 156 -7.04 5.15 -7.94
CA GLU A 156 -7.11 6.06 -9.09
C GLU A 156 -6.43 7.42 -8.83
N ARG A 157 -6.18 7.78 -7.55
CA ARG A 157 -5.41 9.00 -7.21
C ARG A 157 -3.97 8.97 -7.73
N ASN A 158 -3.47 7.79 -8.07
CA ASN A 158 -2.19 7.61 -8.74
C ASN A 158 -2.27 7.85 -10.26
N GLU A 159 -3.48 8.14 -10.73
CA GLU A 159 -3.79 8.38 -12.11
C GLU A 159 -3.56 9.85 -12.48
N LYS A 160 -2.32 10.22 -12.79
CA LYS A 160 -2.11 11.35 -13.70
C LYS A 160 -2.35 10.80 -15.11
N THR A 161 -3.30 11.39 -15.79
CA THR A 161 -3.96 10.95 -17.03
C THR A 161 -3.04 10.37 -18.13
N GLU A 162 -1.78 10.76 -18.17
CA GLU A 162 -0.78 10.25 -19.12
C GLU A 162 -0.10 8.94 -18.70
N THR A 163 -0.23 8.53 -17.44
CA THR A 163 0.51 7.37 -16.88
C THR A 163 -0.32 6.11 -16.74
N LYS A 164 -1.64 6.20 -16.86
CA LYS A 164 -2.58 5.10 -16.72
C LYS A 164 -2.26 3.91 -17.62
N TYR A 165 -2.03 4.18 -18.91
CA TYR A 165 -1.72 3.15 -19.90
C TYR A 165 -0.25 2.74 -19.90
N PHE A 166 0.62 3.53 -19.26
CA PHE A 166 2.06 3.25 -19.28
C PHE A 166 2.46 2.08 -18.38
N LEU A 167 1.83 1.91 -17.21
CA LEU A 167 2.24 0.83 -16.30
C LEU A 167 1.96 -0.54 -16.92
N GLU A 168 0.77 -0.78 -17.47
CA GLU A 168 0.42 -2.05 -18.11
C GLU A 168 1.34 -2.38 -19.29
N ASN A 169 1.50 -1.43 -20.22
CA ASN A 169 2.37 -1.58 -21.37
C ASN A 169 3.82 -1.79 -20.93
N TYR A 170 4.28 -1.06 -19.92
CA TYR A 170 5.62 -1.16 -19.39
C TYR A 170 5.89 -2.54 -18.79
N LEU A 171 4.99 -3.04 -17.95
CA LEU A 171 5.10 -4.38 -17.34
C LEU A 171 5.08 -5.48 -18.41
N ASN A 172 4.14 -5.42 -19.36
CA ASN A 172 4.06 -6.42 -20.41
C ASN A 172 5.31 -6.40 -21.31
N THR A 173 5.86 -5.22 -21.62
CA THR A 173 7.10 -5.11 -22.40
C THR A 173 8.30 -5.65 -21.63
N GLN A 174 8.46 -5.24 -20.37
CA GLN A 174 9.65 -5.57 -19.58
C GLN A 174 9.63 -6.99 -18.99
N LEU A 175 8.48 -7.55 -18.71
CA LEU A 175 8.37 -8.82 -17.99
C LEU A 175 7.81 -9.95 -18.86
N THR A 176 6.72 -9.70 -19.60
CA THR A 176 6.09 -10.74 -20.43
C THR A 176 6.84 -10.93 -21.75
N MET A 177 7.07 -9.86 -22.52
CA MET A 177 7.76 -9.98 -23.79
C MET A 177 9.24 -10.34 -23.63
N SER A 178 9.88 -9.98 -22.50
CA SER A 178 11.25 -10.42 -22.19
C SER A 178 11.34 -11.90 -21.76
N GLY A 179 10.21 -12.57 -21.53
CA GLY A 179 10.16 -13.95 -21.07
C GLY A 179 10.44 -14.13 -19.57
N THR A 180 10.40 -13.06 -18.78
CA THR A 180 10.56 -13.16 -17.32
C THR A 180 9.35 -13.84 -16.67
N VAL A 181 8.15 -13.60 -17.20
CA VAL A 181 6.89 -14.23 -16.82
C VAL A 181 6.11 -14.69 -18.06
N SER A 182 5.31 -15.74 -17.93
CA SER A 182 4.53 -16.30 -19.04
C SER A 182 3.18 -15.60 -19.22
N GLY A 183 2.61 -15.05 -18.16
CA GLY A 183 1.30 -14.44 -18.17
C GLY A 183 1.30 -12.93 -18.41
N PRO A 184 0.24 -12.37 -19.03
CA PRO A 184 0.11 -10.93 -19.20
C PRO A 184 -0.24 -10.25 -17.89
N PHE A 185 0.13 -8.97 -17.81
CA PHE A 185 -0.35 -8.04 -16.80
C PHE A 185 -1.56 -7.27 -17.32
N THR A 186 -2.54 -7.07 -16.45
CA THR A 186 -3.60 -6.06 -16.60
C THR A 186 -3.52 -5.09 -15.44
N VAL A 187 -3.75 -3.79 -15.71
CA VAL A 187 -3.68 -2.73 -14.71
C VAL A 187 -5.01 -1.98 -14.68
N GLN A 188 -5.65 -1.95 -13.52
CA GLN A 188 -6.92 -1.29 -13.31
C GLN A 188 -6.81 -0.28 -12.17
N TYR A 189 -7.40 0.88 -12.36
CA TYR A 189 -7.47 1.94 -11.36
C TYR A 189 -8.89 2.03 -10.82
N PHE A 190 -9.02 2.16 -9.50
CA PHE A 190 -10.29 2.20 -8.81
C PHE A 190 -10.36 3.37 -7.85
N ASP A 191 -11.53 3.94 -7.68
CA ASP A 191 -11.84 4.70 -6.47
C ASP A 191 -11.71 3.75 -5.26
N SER A 192 -10.80 4.09 -4.34
CA SER A 192 -10.51 3.25 -3.17
C SER A 192 -11.76 3.00 -2.32
N SER A 193 -12.74 3.91 -2.33
CA SER A 193 -14.01 3.72 -1.63
C SER A 193 -14.82 2.53 -2.15
N CYS A 194 -14.63 2.17 -3.41
CA CYS A 194 -15.29 1.05 -4.06
C CYS A 194 -14.50 -0.27 -3.98
N ASN A 195 -13.24 -0.24 -3.49
CA ASN A 195 -12.38 -1.40 -3.46
C ASN A 195 -11.75 -1.65 -2.07
N GLN A 196 -12.41 -2.49 -1.29
CA GLN A 196 -11.99 -2.82 0.09
C GLN A 196 -10.58 -3.44 0.20
N PHE A 197 -10.02 -4.00 -0.87
CA PHE A 197 -8.68 -4.60 -0.83
C PHE A 197 -7.60 -3.55 -1.05
N ILE A 198 -7.87 -2.51 -1.84
CA ILE A 198 -7.03 -1.31 -1.92
C ILE A 198 -7.00 -0.60 -0.55
N GLN A 199 -8.14 -0.52 0.15
CA GLN A 199 -8.18 0.03 1.51
C GLN A 199 -7.34 -0.78 2.51
N ILE A 200 -7.29 -2.10 2.36
CA ILE A 200 -6.36 -2.94 3.15
C ILE A 200 -4.91 -2.59 2.81
N ALA A 201 -4.58 -2.42 1.53
CA ALA A 201 -3.24 -2.00 1.10
C ALA A 201 -2.87 -0.62 1.66
N ASP A 202 -3.78 0.37 1.66
CA ASP A 202 -3.60 1.69 2.29
C ASP A 202 -3.21 1.57 3.77
N VAL A 203 -3.95 0.76 4.54
CA VAL A 203 -3.64 0.59 5.96
C VAL A 203 -2.26 -0.03 6.16
N PHE A 204 -1.88 -1.05 5.38
CA PHE A 204 -0.56 -1.67 5.49
C PHE A 204 0.56 -0.77 4.99
N ALA A 205 0.36 -0.01 3.90
CA ALA A 205 1.33 0.98 3.42
C ALA A 205 1.60 2.03 4.50
N ASN A 206 0.53 2.57 5.10
CA ASN A 206 0.64 3.57 6.16
C ASN A 206 1.23 3.00 7.47
N LEU A 207 0.93 1.75 7.82
CA LEU A 207 1.55 1.06 8.96
C LEU A 207 3.07 1.00 8.79
N TYR A 208 3.53 0.47 7.66
CA TYR A 208 4.97 0.30 7.42
C TYR A 208 5.68 1.65 7.27
N TYR A 209 5.07 2.62 6.59
CA TYR A 209 5.58 4.00 6.55
C TYR A 209 5.73 4.60 7.95
N SER A 210 4.71 4.43 8.81
CA SER A 210 4.78 4.89 10.20
C SER A 210 5.86 4.16 11.01
N GLN A 211 6.07 2.87 10.76
CA GLN A 211 7.14 2.09 11.37
C GLN A 211 8.53 2.66 11.01
N LEU A 212 8.75 3.00 9.75
CA LEU A 212 10.02 3.58 9.32
C LEU A 212 10.31 4.95 9.92
N GLN A 213 9.26 5.71 10.26
CA GLN A 213 9.41 7.02 10.87
C GLN A 213 9.57 6.99 12.39
N THR A 214 8.88 6.07 13.08
CA THR A 214 8.72 6.13 14.55
C THR A 214 9.29 4.94 15.28
N LEU A 215 9.56 3.84 14.56
CA LEU A 215 10.00 2.54 15.11
C LEU A 215 9.03 1.95 16.15
N CYS A 216 7.75 2.39 16.15
CA CYS A 216 6.75 2.02 17.15
C CYS A 216 5.96 0.74 16.83
N TYR A 217 6.18 0.13 15.65
CA TYR A 217 5.40 -1.02 15.14
C TYR A 217 6.28 -2.25 14.87
N ASN A 218 7.45 -2.35 15.53
CA ASN A 218 8.36 -3.50 15.35
C ASN A 218 7.66 -4.83 15.64
N ASP A 219 6.87 -4.91 16.71
CA ASP A 219 6.16 -6.13 17.10
C ASP A 219 5.10 -6.52 16.07
N GLU A 220 4.41 -5.53 15.49
CA GLU A 220 3.41 -5.76 14.47
C GLU A 220 4.05 -6.25 13.15
N ILE A 221 5.18 -5.66 12.74
CA ILE A 221 5.91 -6.12 11.54
C ILE A 221 6.46 -7.52 11.78
N LYS A 222 7.12 -7.76 12.91
CA LYS A 222 7.62 -9.09 13.27
C LYS A 222 6.50 -10.14 13.30
N LYS A 223 5.34 -9.79 13.83
CA LYS A 223 4.19 -10.68 13.82
C LYS A 223 3.75 -11.07 12.41
N LEU A 224 3.74 -10.12 11.46
CA LEU A 224 3.40 -10.40 10.05
C LEU A 224 4.44 -11.32 9.40
N GLU A 225 5.72 -11.18 9.77
CA GLU A 225 6.80 -12.09 9.35
C GLU A 225 6.63 -13.49 9.97
N ASP A 226 6.42 -13.57 11.28
CA ASP A 226 6.30 -14.84 12.03
C ASP A 226 5.12 -15.70 11.54
N VAL A 227 4.00 -15.08 11.14
CA VAL A 227 2.85 -15.80 10.56
C VAL A 227 2.98 -16.01 9.05
N GLY A 228 4.07 -15.59 8.42
CA GLY A 228 4.36 -15.75 7.00
C GLY A 228 3.47 -14.91 6.07
N MET A 229 2.85 -13.85 6.57
CA MET A 229 2.08 -12.90 5.75
C MET A 229 2.97 -11.89 5.05
N LEU A 230 3.96 -11.32 5.74
CA LEU A 230 4.97 -10.47 5.14
C LEU A 230 6.00 -11.36 4.44
N LYS A 231 6.01 -11.31 3.11
CA LYS A 231 6.87 -12.16 2.28
C LYS A 231 8.20 -11.52 1.96
N PHE A 232 8.19 -10.24 1.62
CA PHE A 232 9.42 -9.55 1.26
C PHE A 232 9.29 -8.04 1.36
N ILE A 233 10.43 -7.39 1.65
CA ILE A 233 10.59 -5.93 1.58
C ILE A 233 11.66 -5.65 0.53
N PHE A 234 11.24 -5.12 -0.61
CA PHE A 234 12.13 -4.71 -1.70
C PHE A 234 12.65 -3.30 -1.47
N ASP A 235 13.97 -3.17 -1.32
CA ASP A 235 14.65 -1.88 -1.12
C ASP A 235 15.08 -1.24 -2.43
N PHE A 236 14.84 0.06 -2.58
CA PHE A 236 15.34 0.83 -3.70
C PHE A 236 15.85 2.22 -3.24
N PRO A 237 17.01 2.69 -3.75
CA PRO A 237 18.07 1.91 -4.40
C PRO A 237 18.68 0.90 -3.42
N LEU A 238 19.22 -0.17 -3.99
CA LEU A 238 19.90 -1.25 -3.25
C LEU A 238 21.15 -0.75 -2.50
#